data_ab58d3d1f777e729410ef5168e2fbedf
#
_entry.id   ab58d3d1f777e729410ef5168e2fbedf
#
_cell.length_a   1.000
_cell.length_b   1.000
_cell.length_c   1.000
_cell.angle_alpha   90.00
_cell.angle_beta   90.00
_cell.angle_gamma   90.00
#
_symmetry.space_group_name_H-M   'P 1'
#
loop_
_entity.id
_entity.type
_entity.pdbx_description
1 polymer ?
#
loop_
_entity_poly.entity_id
_entity_poly.type
_entity_poly.pdbx_seq_one_letter_code
_entity_poly.pdbx_strand_id
1 'polypeptide(L)'
;MLADIDDILYFCSMQYIISAPDYIDLTVALPASKSISNRALAANALSGNATYPENLSKCDDTDVMVAALRDMPCEIDIKAAGTAMRFLTAYLSATSSSGEHVITGTERMKHRPISVLVNALRRLGAHIEYVNNDGFPPLRIRGRQLEGGHIDIPGNVSSQYISALLMVGPVMTDGLTLHLTGNIISRPYIDLTVCTMKEFGAEVEWLDGSTIEVKPHLYHCVPFTIENDWTSASYWYEILALLEKASGSNDIYSMSAKTSQVMLPGLMDGSRQGDSAVRYIFSMLGVRSTFAEKTQLKPNVVTLTAQRRVLPRFDFDFINQPDLAQTVVVTTALMDIPFRFTGLQTLRIKETDRIAALKKEMEKLGYILNDSIEGTLSWDGTRCQPDENPVIDTYDDHRMALAFAPAAIMFPGLRINNPGVVSKSYPTFWDDLRAAGFRIEEVE
;
A
#
# COMPACT_ATOMS: atom_id res chain seq x y z
N MET A 1 -21.22 -32.28 39.29
CA MET A 1 -19.82 -31.82 39.33
C MET A 1 -19.24 -32.12 37.95
N LEU A 2 -19.55 -31.27 36.98
CA LEU A 2 -19.03 -31.30 35.61
C LEU A 2 -18.09 -30.13 35.53
N ALA A 3 -16.81 -30.42 35.33
CA ALA A 3 -15.79 -29.42 35.12
C ALA A 3 -15.90 -28.94 33.68
N ASP A 4 -16.11 -27.63 33.50
CA ASP A 4 -15.93 -26.94 32.25
C ASP A 4 -14.45 -27.01 31.87
N ILE A 5 -14.17 -27.74 30.82
CA ILE A 5 -12.88 -27.68 30.13
C ILE A 5 -13.04 -26.57 29.08
N ASP A 6 -12.65 -25.36 29.45
CA ASP A 6 -12.37 -24.31 28.49
C ASP A 6 -11.16 -24.76 27.66
N ASP A 7 -11.45 -25.29 26.48
CA ASP A 7 -10.48 -25.51 25.42
C ASP A 7 -9.97 -24.12 24.97
N ILE A 8 -8.92 -23.64 25.64
CA ILE A 8 -8.07 -22.58 25.11
C ILE A 8 -7.32 -23.22 23.94
N LEU A 9 -7.90 -23.10 22.75
CA LEU A 9 -7.19 -23.28 21.49
C LEU A 9 -6.11 -22.18 21.44
N TYR A 10 -4.94 -22.49 21.97
CA TYR A 10 -3.71 -21.78 21.58
C TYR A 10 -3.55 -22.03 20.08
N PHE A 11 -4.02 -21.11 19.25
CA PHE A 11 -3.50 -20.98 17.91
C PHE A 11 -2.02 -20.64 18.07
N CYS A 12 -1.14 -21.63 17.93
CA CYS A 12 0.27 -21.39 17.70
C CYS A 12 0.37 -20.54 16.44
N SER A 13 0.53 -19.23 16.62
CA SER A 13 0.72 -18.33 15.48
C SER A 13 2.15 -18.53 15.00
N MET A 14 2.30 -18.97 13.77
CA MET A 14 3.60 -19.07 13.10
C MET A 14 4.42 -17.79 13.36
N GLN A 15 5.66 -17.96 13.79
CA GLN A 15 6.61 -16.85 14.00
C GLN A 15 7.83 -17.07 13.11
N TYR A 16 8.42 -15.98 12.67
CA TYR A 16 9.75 -15.99 12.06
C TYR A 16 10.77 -15.35 12.99
N ILE A 17 11.92 -16.01 13.17
CA ILE A 17 13.11 -15.47 13.81
C ILE A 17 14.07 -15.03 12.70
N ILE A 18 14.49 -13.76 12.74
CA ILE A 18 15.21 -13.14 11.63
C ILE A 18 16.59 -12.68 12.10
N SER A 19 17.61 -13.04 11.33
CA SER A 19 18.98 -12.52 11.48
C SER A 19 19.47 -11.99 10.13
N ALA A 20 20.00 -10.77 10.13
CA ALA A 20 20.44 -10.10 8.91
C ALA A 20 21.89 -10.44 8.55
N PRO A 21 22.28 -10.34 7.27
CA PRO A 21 23.67 -10.35 6.84
C PRO A 21 24.33 -8.98 7.08
N ASP A 22 25.66 -8.94 7.10
CA ASP A 22 26.42 -7.69 7.21
C ASP A 22 26.52 -6.92 5.88
N TYR A 23 26.23 -7.58 4.76
CA TYR A 23 26.41 -7.04 3.40
C TYR A 23 25.44 -7.68 2.43
N ILE A 24 24.94 -6.90 1.47
CA ILE A 24 24.10 -7.39 0.38
C ILE A 24 24.55 -6.84 -0.97
N ASP A 25 24.46 -7.68 -2.02
CA ASP A 25 24.69 -7.32 -3.42
C ASP A 25 23.86 -8.25 -4.29
N LEU A 26 22.68 -7.79 -4.72
CA LEU A 26 21.76 -8.64 -5.47
C LEU A 26 20.82 -7.84 -6.37
N THR A 27 20.17 -8.57 -7.28
CA THR A 27 19.03 -8.07 -8.07
C THR A 27 17.75 -8.65 -7.50
N VAL A 28 16.76 -7.78 -7.20
CA VAL A 28 15.45 -8.18 -6.68
C VAL A 28 14.37 -7.89 -7.71
N ALA A 29 13.62 -8.91 -8.07
CA ALA A 29 12.44 -8.77 -8.92
C ALA A 29 11.23 -8.40 -8.07
N LEU A 30 11.02 -7.11 -7.84
CA LEU A 30 9.89 -6.62 -7.07
C LEU A 30 8.55 -7.06 -7.66
N PRO A 31 7.51 -7.26 -6.82
CA PRO A 31 6.16 -7.48 -7.33
C PRO A 31 5.69 -6.27 -8.14
N ALA A 32 4.79 -6.52 -9.08
CA ALA A 32 4.11 -5.44 -9.79
C ALA A 32 3.22 -4.62 -8.85
N SER A 33 3.01 -3.35 -9.20
CA SER A 33 2.21 -2.43 -8.38
C SER A 33 0.76 -2.89 -8.24
N LYS A 34 0.36 -3.25 -7.02
CA LYS A 34 -1.03 -3.57 -6.67
C LYS A 34 -1.97 -2.41 -7.02
N SER A 35 -1.54 -1.19 -6.74
CA SER A 35 -2.33 0.02 -6.97
C SER A 35 -2.61 0.28 -8.45
N ILE A 36 -1.65 0.03 -9.33
CA ILE A 36 -1.83 0.11 -10.79
C ILE A 36 -2.64 -1.10 -11.26
N SER A 37 -2.32 -2.31 -10.82
CA SER A 37 -3.02 -3.54 -11.23
C SER A 37 -4.53 -3.44 -11.04
N ASN A 38 -4.99 -3.03 -9.87
CA ASN A 38 -6.42 -2.96 -9.58
C ASN A 38 -7.14 -1.86 -10.40
N ARG A 39 -6.46 -0.75 -10.70
CA ARG A 39 -7.00 0.31 -11.59
C ARG A 39 -7.09 -0.17 -13.03
N ALA A 40 -6.02 -0.75 -13.52
CA ALA A 40 -5.96 -1.29 -14.87
C ALA A 40 -6.98 -2.42 -15.07
N LEU A 41 -7.18 -3.30 -14.08
CA LEU A 41 -8.23 -4.34 -14.12
C LEU A 41 -9.63 -3.74 -14.21
N ALA A 42 -9.92 -2.69 -13.43
CA ALA A 42 -11.23 -2.04 -13.49
C ALA A 42 -11.48 -1.36 -14.85
N ALA A 43 -10.51 -0.59 -15.36
CA ALA A 43 -10.61 0.06 -16.68
C ALA A 43 -10.69 -0.98 -17.81
N ASN A 44 -9.89 -2.05 -17.73
CA ASN A 44 -9.90 -3.16 -18.69
C ASN A 44 -11.26 -3.88 -18.72
N ALA A 45 -11.86 -4.15 -17.55
CA ALA A 45 -13.18 -4.77 -17.48
C ALA A 45 -14.27 -3.85 -18.05
N LEU A 46 -14.19 -2.54 -17.80
CA LEU A 46 -15.12 -1.53 -18.36
C LEU A 46 -14.94 -1.34 -19.87
N SER A 47 -13.76 -1.65 -20.44
CA SER A 47 -13.54 -1.64 -21.89
C SER A 47 -14.11 -2.87 -22.61
N GLY A 48 -14.54 -3.88 -21.86
CA GLY A 48 -14.97 -5.18 -22.43
C GLY A 48 -13.84 -6.05 -22.96
N ASN A 49 -12.58 -5.74 -22.64
CA ASN A 49 -11.42 -6.50 -23.09
C ASN A 49 -11.29 -7.83 -22.33
N ALA A 50 -11.18 -8.94 -23.07
CA ALA A 50 -11.00 -10.27 -22.49
C ALA A 50 -9.55 -10.58 -22.07
N THR A 51 -8.58 -9.79 -22.55
CA THR A 51 -7.15 -9.99 -22.25
C THR A 51 -6.77 -9.13 -21.07
N TYR A 52 -6.16 -9.72 -20.05
CA TYR A 52 -5.68 -8.98 -18.88
C TYR A 52 -4.43 -8.16 -19.18
N PRO A 53 -4.21 -7.04 -18.42
CA PRO A 53 -2.94 -6.33 -18.42
C PRO A 53 -1.75 -7.24 -18.11
N GLU A 54 -0.60 -6.97 -18.72
CA GLU A 54 0.64 -7.70 -18.47
C GLU A 54 1.27 -7.33 -17.12
N ASN A 55 2.03 -8.24 -16.54
CA ASN A 55 2.72 -8.06 -15.25
C ASN A 55 1.74 -7.67 -14.12
N LEU A 56 0.59 -8.35 -14.02
CA LEU A 56 -0.31 -8.15 -12.88
C LEU A 56 0.35 -8.52 -11.56
N SER A 57 0.06 -7.77 -10.52
CA SER A 57 0.48 -8.11 -9.15
C SER A 57 -0.12 -9.46 -8.75
N LYS A 58 0.72 -10.36 -8.24
CA LYS A 58 0.32 -11.69 -7.73
C LYS A 58 0.12 -11.62 -6.22
N CYS A 59 -0.79 -10.79 -5.77
CA CYS A 59 -1.09 -10.60 -4.35
C CYS A 59 -2.58 -10.78 -4.08
N ASP A 60 -2.94 -11.10 -2.85
CA ASP A 60 -4.32 -11.40 -2.44
C ASP A 60 -5.33 -10.35 -2.92
N ASP A 61 -5.02 -9.06 -2.81
CA ASP A 61 -5.91 -7.96 -3.21
C ASP A 61 -6.19 -7.97 -4.73
N THR A 62 -5.22 -8.33 -5.56
CA THR A 62 -5.37 -8.40 -7.02
C THR A 62 -6.02 -9.70 -7.46
N ASP A 63 -5.67 -10.83 -6.84
CA ASP A 63 -6.25 -12.14 -7.15
C ASP A 63 -7.75 -12.16 -6.89
N VAL A 64 -8.19 -11.55 -5.79
CA VAL A 64 -9.63 -11.37 -5.49
C VAL A 64 -10.33 -10.53 -6.56
N MET A 65 -9.69 -9.46 -7.03
CA MET A 65 -10.25 -8.60 -8.09
C MET A 65 -10.38 -9.36 -9.41
N VAL A 66 -9.35 -10.13 -9.79
CA VAL A 66 -9.34 -10.98 -11.00
C VAL A 66 -10.45 -12.02 -10.92
N ALA A 67 -10.56 -12.75 -9.80
CA ALA A 67 -11.58 -13.78 -9.60
C ALA A 67 -12.99 -13.19 -9.68
N ALA A 68 -13.23 -12.06 -9.01
CA ALA A 68 -14.53 -11.40 -9.02
C ALA A 68 -14.94 -10.94 -10.44
N LEU A 69 -14.03 -10.33 -11.19
CA LEU A 69 -14.30 -9.84 -12.56
C LEU A 69 -14.46 -10.98 -13.58
N ARG A 70 -13.76 -12.11 -13.39
CA ARG A 70 -13.84 -13.28 -14.27
C ARG A 70 -15.14 -14.06 -14.06
N ASP A 71 -15.44 -14.37 -12.80
CA ASP A 71 -16.47 -15.35 -12.44
C ASP A 71 -17.83 -14.70 -12.15
N MET A 72 -17.85 -13.40 -11.81
CA MET A 72 -19.06 -12.61 -11.47
C MET A 72 -20.06 -13.38 -10.59
N PRO A 73 -19.65 -13.97 -9.46
CA PRO A 73 -20.54 -14.78 -8.64
C PRO A 73 -21.61 -13.91 -7.95
N CYS A 74 -22.75 -14.51 -7.57
CA CYS A 74 -23.81 -13.79 -6.83
C CYS A 74 -23.33 -13.24 -5.49
N GLU A 75 -22.39 -13.95 -4.82
CA GLU A 75 -21.71 -13.49 -3.60
C GLU A 75 -20.22 -13.40 -3.87
N ILE A 76 -19.67 -12.21 -3.64
CA ILE A 76 -18.26 -11.87 -3.88
C ILE A 76 -17.60 -11.62 -2.52
N ASP A 77 -16.82 -12.60 -2.04
CA ASP A 77 -15.98 -12.43 -0.85
C ASP A 77 -14.64 -11.81 -1.25
N ILE A 78 -14.47 -10.52 -0.94
CA ILE A 78 -13.22 -9.80 -1.20
C ILE A 78 -12.19 -9.97 -0.08
N LYS A 79 -12.46 -10.79 0.90
CA LYS A 79 -11.58 -11.02 2.07
C LYS A 79 -11.19 -9.69 2.73
N ALA A 80 -9.88 -9.38 2.81
CA ALA A 80 -9.34 -8.14 3.37
C ALA A 80 -8.99 -7.08 2.32
N ALA A 81 -9.37 -7.28 1.04
CA ALA A 81 -8.98 -6.46 -0.10
C ALA A 81 -9.76 -5.14 -0.18
N GLY A 82 -9.26 -4.11 0.49
CA GLY A 82 -9.92 -2.80 0.58
C GLY A 82 -10.12 -2.12 -0.77
N THR A 83 -9.17 -2.21 -1.67
CA THR A 83 -9.27 -1.63 -3.02
C THR A 83 -10.33 -2.36 -3.83
N ALA A 84 -10.35 -3.70 -3.80
CA ALA A 84 -11.35 -4.51 -4.48
C ALA A 84 -12.78 -4.16 -4.01
N MET A 85 -13.00 -4.01 -2.68
CA MET A 85 -14.29 -3.59 -2.14
C MET A 85 -14.79 -2.29 -2.81
N ARG A 86 -13.95 -1.26 -2.93
CA ARG A 86 -14.36 0.04 -3.45
C ARG A 86 -14.56 0.02 -4.96
N PHE A 87 -13.62 -0.58 -5.68
CA PHE A 87 -13.65 -0.61 -7.15
C PHE A 87 -14.76 -1.51 -7.68
N LEU A 88 -14.94 -2.69 -7.08
CA LEU A 88 -16.06 -3.58 -7.45
C LEU A 88 -17.43 -2.99 -7.07
N THR A 89 -17.55 -2.28 -5.94
CA THR A 89 -18.79 -1.58 -5.60
C THR A 89 -19.19 -0.60 -6.71
N ALA A 90 -18.25 0.21 -7.21
CA ALA A 90 -18.53 1.14 -8.30
C ALA A 90 -18.78 0.42 -9.63
N TYR A 91 -17.93 -0.55 -9.98
CA TYR A 91 -18.05 -1.36 -11.20
C TYR A 91 -19.41 -2.06 -11.30
N LEU A 92 -19.80 -2.82 -10.27
CA LEU A 92 -21.08 -3.54 -10.23
C LEU A 92 -22.27 -2.60 -10.28
N SER A 93 -22.15 -1.40 -9.71
CA SER A 93 -23.22 -0.40 -9.74
C SER A 93 -23.46 0.18 -11.14
N ALA A 94 -22.36 0.35 -11.93
CA ALA A 94 -22.40 1.01 -13.24
C ALA A 94 -22.58 0.03 -14.43
N THR A 95 -22.56 -1.29 -14.18
CA THR A 95 -22.67 -2.31 -15.23
C THR A 95 -24.01 -3.03 -15.18
N SER A 96 -24.94 -2.65 -16.10
CA SER A 96 -26.29 -3.20 -16.13
C SER A 96 -26.38 -4.70 -16.45
N SER A 97 -25.34 -5.28 -17.03
CA SER A 97 -25.25 -6.71 -17.37
C SER A 97 -24.91 -7.61 -16.18
N SER A 98 -24.48 -7.04 -15.07
CA SER A 98 -24.00 -7.85 -13.93
C SER A 98 -25.10 -8.53 -13.12
N GLY A 99 -26.34 -8.01 -13.13
CA GLY A 99 -27.42 -8.54 -12.30
C GLY A 99 -27.38 -8.03 -10.86
N GLU A 100 -27.67 -8.91 -9.90
CA GLU A 100 -27.62 -8.62 -8.45
C GLU A 100 -26.48 -9.39 -7.80
N HIS A 101 -25.65 -8.68 -7.03
CA HIS A 101 -24.52 -9.26 -6.31
C HIS A 101 -24.51 -8.81 -4.84
N VAL A 102 -24.02 -9.68 -3.96
CA VAL A 102 -23.66 -9.33 -2.58
C VAL A 102 -22.14 -9.30 -2.49
N ILE A 103 -21.58 -8.15 -2.08
CA ILE A 103 -20.16 -8.01 -1.84
C ILE A 103 -19.88 -8.00 -0.34
N THR A 104 -19.02 -8.91 0.12
CA THR A 104 -18.68 -9.12 1.53
C THR A 104 -17.18 -9.25 1.73
N GLY A 105 -16.72 -9.54 2.93
CA GLY A 105 -15.32 -9.78 3.27
C GLY A 105 -15.15 -10.24 4.70
N THR A 106 -13.91 -10.24 5.19
CA THR A 106 -13.58 -10.60 6.58
C THR A 106 -14.32 -9.75 7.59
N GLU A 107 -14.41 -10.20 8.85
CA GLU A 107 -15.03 -9.41 9.94
C GLU A 107 -14.41 -8.01 10.05
N ARG A 108 -13.10 -7.89 9.91
CA ARG A 108 -12.44 -6.58 9.90
C ARG A 108 -12.90 -5.71 8.72
N MET A 109 -13.12 -6.29 7.53
CA MET A 109 -13.63 -5.56 6.37
C MET A 109 -15.06 -5.06 6.60
N LYS A 110 -15.91 -5.84 7.27
CA LYS A 110 -17.29 -5.45 7.60
C LYS A 110 -17.37 -4.25 8.56
N HIS A 111 -16.25 -3.89 9.21
CA HIS A 111 -16.14 -2.70 10.06
C HIS A 111 -15.41 -1.53 9.39
N ARG A 112 -15.02 -1.66 8.12
CA ARG A 112 -14.42 -0.55 7.37
C ARG A 112 -15.50 0.30 6.69
N PRO A 113 -15.55 1.61 6.96
CA PRO A 113 -16.61 2.47 6.43
C PRO A 113 -16.58 2.53 4.89
N ILE A 114 -17.76 2.60 4.28
CA ILE A 114 -17.93 2.73 2.82
C ILE A 114 -19.06 3.72 2.46
N SER A 115 -19.72 4.31 3.44
CA SER A 115 -20.89 5.17 3.24
C SER A 115 -20.66 6.34 2.29
N VAL A 116 -19.46 6.94 2.29
CA VAL A 116 -19.13 8.05 1.39
C VAL A 116 -19.27 7.62 -0.07
N LEU A 117 -18.72 6.46 -0.44
CA LEU A 117 -18.81 5.93 -1.80
C LEU A 117 -20.25 5.53 -2.14
N VAL A 118 -20.91 4.80 -1.24
CA VAL A 118 -22.30 4.33 -1.45
C VAL A 118 -23.26 5.50 -1.64
N ASN A 119 -23.16 6.52 -0.81
CA ASN A 119 -24.00 7.72 -0.92
C ASN A 119 -23.74 8.48 -2.21
N ALA A 120 -22.49 8.60 -2.63
CA ALA A 120 -22.11 9.21 -3.89
C ALA A 120 -22.71 8.43 -5.09
N LEU A 121 -22.53 7.11 -5.13
CA LEU A 121 -23.08 6.26 -6.18
C LEU A 121 -24.63 6.30 -6.21
N ARG A 122 -25.30 6.29 -5.06
CA ARG A 122 -26.76 6.42 -4.98
C ARG A 122 -27.25 7.74 -5.56
N ARG A 123 -26.56 8.85 -5.30
CA ARG A 123 -26.86 10.17 -5.89
C ARG A 123 -26.70 10.18 -7.42
N LEU A 124 -25.80 9.34 -7.95
CA LEU A 124 -25.59 9.15 -9.39
C LEU A 124 -26.52 8.08 -9.99
N GLY A 125 -27.48 7.57 -9.22
CA GLY A 125 -28.51 6.66 -9.68
C GLY A 125 -28.30 5.18 -9.34
N ALA A 126 -27.26 4.80 -8.59
CA ALA A 126 -26.98 3.40 -8.24
C ALA A 126 -28.02 2.82 -7.25
N HIS A 127 -28.31 1.52 -7.40
CA HIS A 127 -29.13 0.75 -6.48
C HIS A 127 -28.26 -0.14 -5.59
N ILE A 128 -27.97 0.35 -4.39
CA ILE A 128 -27.12 -0.30 -3.38
C ILE A 128 -27.87 -0.35 -2.05
N GLU A 129 -27.88 -1.50 -1.40
CA GLU A 129 -28.45 -1.70 -0.07
C GLU A 129 -27.36 -2.20 0.89
N TYR A 130 -27.41 -1.77 2.15
CA TYR A 130 -26.62 -2.38 3.22
C TYR A 130 -27.34 -3.64 3.69
N VAL A 131 -26.62 -4.77 3.78
CA VAL A 131 -27.23 -6.04 4.19
C VAL A 131 -27.41 -6.11 5.71
N ASN A 132 -26.45 -5.58 6.47
CA ASN A 132 -26.45 -5.61 7.93
C ASN A 132 -26.49 -4.19 8.52
N ASN A 133 -25.33 -3.55 8.65
CA ASN A 133 -25.17 -2.26 9.31
C ASN A 133 -25.03 -1.13 8.28
N ASP A 134 -25.79 -0.05 8.47
CA ASP A 134 -25.69 1.13 7.61
C ASP A 134 -24.26 1.71 7.64
N GLY A 135 -23.75 2.02 6.45
CA GLY A 135 -22.41 2.57 6.28
C GLY A 135 -21.29 1.54 6.11
N PHE A 136 -21.59 0.25 6.26
CA PHE A 136 -20.61 -0.82 6.27
C PHE A 136 -20.99 -2.00 5.36
N PRO A 137 -20.02 -2.77 4.83
CA PRO A 137 -20.32 -4.03 4.15
C PRO A 137 -20.98 -5.05 5.11
N PRO A 138 -21.69 -6.06 4.61
CA PRO A 138 -21.89 -6.41 3.19
C PRO A 138 -22.85 -5.47 2.47
N LEU A 139 -22.64 -5.34 1.14
CA LEU A 139 -23.50 -4.54 0.26
C LEU A 139 -24.21 -5.42 -0.74
N ARG A 140 -25.50 -5.18 -0.97
CA ARG A 140 -26.28 -5.73 -2.07
C ARG A 140 -26.36 -4.69 -3.17
N ILE A 141 -25.94 -5.05 -4.37
CA ILE A 141 -25.80 -4.14 -5.49
C ILE A 141 -26.58 -4.71 -6.70
N ARG A 142 -27.45 -3.88 -7.30
CA ARG A 142 -28.07 -4.17 -8.58
C ARG A 142 -27.47 -3.27 -9.63
N GLY A 143 -26.83 -3.87 -10.62
CA GLY A 143 -26.22 -3.14 -11.72
C GLY A 143 -27.24 -2.45 -12.61
N ARG A 144 -26.94 -1.22 -13.02
CA ARG A 144 -27.75 -0.43 -13.93
C ARG A 144 -26.93 0.66 -14.62
N GLN A 145 -27.50 1.23 -15.70
CA GLN A 145 -26.92 2.45 -16.28
C GLN A 145 -27.05 3.59 -15.28
N LEU A 146 -25.92 4.22 -14.93
CA LEU A 146 -25.89 5.40 -14.09
C LEU A 146 -26.07 6.67 -14.95
N GLU A 147 -26.73 7.66 -14.37
CA GLU A 147 -26.96 8.96 -15.04
C GLU A 147 -25.67 9.77 -15.10
N GLY A 148 -24.97 9.87 -13.98
CA GLY A 148 -23.79 10.72 -13.87
C GLY A 148 -24.12 12.15 -13.44
N GLY A 149 -23.29 13.11 -13.86
CA GLY A 149 -23.45 14.53 -13.57
C GLY A 149 -22.52 15.07 -12.48
N HIS A 150 -22.94 16.14 -11.79
CA HIS A 150 -22.10 16.83 -10.80
C HIS A 150 -22.31 16.29 -9.38
N ILE A 151 -21.20 16.07 -8.65
CA ILE A 151 -21.23 15.63 -7.27
C ILE A 151 -20.06 16.22 -6.45
N ASP A 152 -20.39 16.65 -5.21
CA ASP A 152 -19.41 17.06 -4.22
C ASP A 152 -19.12 15.92 -3.25
N ILE A 153 -17.84 15.65 -2.97
CA ILE A 153 -17.41 14.75 -1.90
C ILE A 153 -16.23 15.37 -1.14
N PRO A 154 -16.05 15.05 0.15
CA PRO A 154 -14.89 15.54 0.89
C PRO A 154 -13.57 15.05 0.30
N GLY A 155 -12.59 15.92 0.12
CA GLY A 155 -11.24 15.57 -0.36
C GLY A 155 -10.36 14.87 0.68
N ASN A 156 -10.74 14.95 1.96
CA ASN A 156 -10.02 14.33 3.08
C ASN A 156 -10.47 12.89 3.41
N VAL A 157 -11.19 12.26 2.47
CA VAL A 157 -11.55 10.82 2.54
C VAL A 157 -10.53 9.96 1.82
N SER A 158 -10.69 8.63 1.92
CA SER A 158 -9.84 7.70 1.18
C SER A 158 -9.87 7.98 -0.33
N SER A 159 -8.69 8.17 -0.93
CA SER A 159 -8.54 8.32 -2.39
C SER A 159 -9.12 7.14 -3.18
N GLN A 160 -9.35 5.99 -2.55
CA GLN A 160 -10.02 4.84 -3.17
C GLN A 160 -11.48 5.13 -3.52
N TYR A 161 -12.19 5.97 -2.74
CA TYR A 161 -13.57 6.38 -3.08
C TYR A 161 -13.59 7.28 -4.31
N ILE A 162 -12.69 8.26 -4.33
CA ILE A 162 -12.50 9.17 -5.45
C ILE A 162 -12.15 8.38 -6.71
N SER A 163 -11.15 7.49 -6.62
CA SER A 163 -10.72 6.63 -7.74
C SER A 163 -11.85 5.74 -8.25
N ALA A 164 -12.65 5.15 -7.36
CA ALA A 164 -13.75 4.28 -7.73
C ALA A 164 -14.83 5.04 -8.53
N LEU A 165 -15.17 6.26 -8.11
CA LEU A 165 -16.14 7.13 -8.81
C LEU A 165 -15.60 7.56 -10.17
N LEU A 166 -14.35 8.02 -10.24
CA LEU A 166 -13.73 8.46 -11.49
C LEU A 166 -13.73 7.36 -12.54
N MET A 167 -13.30 6.13 -12.15
CA MET A 167 -13.18 5.02 -13.10
C MET A 167 -14.49 4.61 -13.76
N VAL A 168 -15.63 4.79 -13.10
CA VAL A 168 -16.94 4.50 -13.71
C VAL A 168 -17.57 5.71 -14.41
N GLY A 169 -16.98 6.90 -14.28
CA GLY A 169 -17.45 8.12 -14.95
C GLY A 169 -17.61 8.00 -16.46
N PRO A 170 -16.64 7.39 -17.21
CA PRO A 170 -16.74 7.27 -18.66
C PRO A 170 -17.94 6.44 -19.16
N VAL A 171 -18.46 5.52 -18.35
CA VAL A 171 -19.59 4.67 -18.70
C VAL A 171 -20.94 5.23 -18.20
N MET A 172 -20.96 6.38 -17.53
CA MET A 172 -22.18 7.11 -17.15
C MET A 172 -22.73 7.87 -18.35
N THR A 173 -24.04 8.09 -18.37
CA THR A 173 -24.73 8.76 -19.49
C THR A 173 -24.21 10.19 -19.70
N ASP A 174 -24.10 10.97 -18.63
CA ASP A 174 -23.68 12.38 -18.67
C ASP A 174 -22.22 12.56 -18.21
N GLY A 175 -21.46 11.45 -18.04
CA GLY A 175 -20.12 11.50 -17.45
C GLY A 175 -20.14 11.88 -15.98
N LEU A 176 -19.06 12.47 -15.48
CA LEU A 176 -18.94 12.84 -14.07
C LEU A 176 -18.14 14.13 -13.90
N THR A 177 -18.69 15.11 -13.20
CA THR A 177 -17.93 16.24 -12.66
C THR A 177 -17.83 16.07 -11.15
N LEU A 178 -16.63 15.75 -10.67
CA LEU A 178 -16.37 15.47 -9.27
C LEU A 178 -15.63 16.64 -8.62
N HIS A 179 -16.31 17.35 -7.71
CA HIS A 179 -15.71 18.42 -6.91
C HIS A 179 -15.31 17.89 -5.53
N LEU A 180 -14.03 18.07 -5.18
CA LEU A 180 -13.41 17.65 -3.92
C LEU A 180 -13.41 18.82 -2.94
N THR A 181 -14.20 18.73 -1.88
CA THR A 181 -14.30 19.81 -0.89
C THR A 181 -13.25 19.70 0.21
N GLY A 182 -12.73 20.83 0.67
CA GLY A 182 -11.71 20.87 1.73
C GLY A 182 -10.32 20.40 1.28
N ASN A 183 -9.53 19.89 2.20
CA ASN A 183 -8.17 19.43 1.90
C ASN A 183 -8.18 18.10 1.17
N ILE A 184 -7.46 18.02 0.04
CA ILE A 184 -7.30 16.79 -0.72
C ILE A 184 -6.10 16.04 -0.18
N ILE A 185 -6.32 14.81 0.28
CA ILE A 185 -5.26 13.93 0.78
C ILE A 185 -4.96 12.82 -0.22
N SER A 186 -3.75 12.29 -0.18
CA SER A 186 -3.34 11.18 -1.07
C SER A 186 -3.57 11.50 -2.56
N ARG A 187 -3.36 12.77 -2.96
CA ARG A 187 -3.57 13.24 -4.32
C ARG A 187 -2.84 12.42 -5.39
N PRO A 188 -1.59 11.96 -5.19
CA PRO A 188 -0.91 11.14 -6.19
C PRO A 188 -1.65 9.86 -6.58
N TYR A 189 -2.46 9.27 -5.69
CA TYR A 189 -3.28 8.10 -6.03
C TYR A 189 -4.49 8.46 -6.88
N ILE A 190 -5.01 9.70 -6.76
CA ILE A 190 -6.05 10.23 -7.67
C ILE A 190 -5.43 10.47 -9.04
N ASP A 191 -4.27 11.11 -9.08
CA ASP A 191 -3.53 11.38 -10.31
C ASP A 191 -3.14 10.07 -11.03
N LEU A 192 -2.72 9.05 -10.28
CA LEU A 192 -2.49 7.70 -10.82
C LEU A 192 -3.74 7.14 -11.48
N THR A 193 -4.93 7.36 -10.90
CA THR A 193 -6.20 6.92 -11.50
C THR A 193 -6.48 7.68 -12.78
N VAL A 194 -6.38 9.00 -12.77
CA VAL A 194 -6.55 9.86 -13.96
C VAL A 194 -5.60 9.43 -15.08
N CYS A 195 -4.32 9.19 -14.76
CA CYS A 195 -3.34 8.75 -15.75
C CYS A 195 -3.71 7.35 -16.31
N THR A 196 -4.08 6.39 -15.46
CA THR A 196 -4.49 5.05 -15.92
C THR A 196 -5.72 5.14 -16.81
N MET A 197 -6.74 5.92 -16.44
CA MET A 197 -7.93 6.13 -17.26
C MET A 197 -7.60 6.70 -18.64
N LYS A 198 -6.69 7.69 -18.71
CA LYS A 198 -6.23 8.27 -19.99
C LYS A 198 -5.53 7.25 -20.88
N GLU A 199 -4.71 6.38 -20.32
CA GLU A 199 -4.04 5.31 -21.08
C GLU A 199 -5.02 4.29 -21.65
N PHE A 200 -6.18 4.09 -21.00
CA PHE A 200 -7.31 3.33 -21.54
C PHE A 200 -8.27 4.17 -22.39
N GLY A 201 -7.88 5.38 -22.79
CA GLY A 201 -8.61 6.22 -23.75
C GLY A 201 -9.72 7.09 -23.15
N ALA A 202 -9.91 7.14 -21.82
CA ALA A 202 -10.89 8.02 -21.22
C ALA A 202 -10.49 9.51 -21.33
N GLU A 203 -11.48 10.37 -21.57
CA GLU A 203 -11.34 11.81 -21.50
C GLU A 203 -11.60 12.28 -20.06
N VAL A 204 -10.52 12.54 -19.34
CA VAL A 204 -10.55 12.96 -17.92
C VAL A 204 -9.50 14.00 -17.64
N GLU A 205 -9.87 15.08 -16.94
CA GLU A 205 -8.91 16.14 -16.59
C GLU A 205 -9.28 16.86 -15.28
N TRP A 206 -8.29 17.44 -14.65
CA TRP A 206 -8.48 18.42 -13.61
C TRP A 206 -8.87 19.76 -14.26
N LEU A 207 -10.07 20.28 -13.95
CA LEU A 207 -10.49 21.62 -14.38
C LEU A 207 -9.80 22.71 -13.55
N ASP A 208 -9.57 22.41 -12.28
CA ASP A 208 -8.88 23.27 -11.31
C ASP A 208 -8.18 22.44 -10.23
N GLY A 209 -7.78 23.05 -9.11
CA GLY A 209 -7.12 22.35 -7.98
C GLY A 209 -7.97 21.33 -7.27
N SER A 210 -9.30 21.33 -7.45
CA SER A 210 -10.28 20.56 -6.68
C SER A 210 -11.35 19.86 -7.51
N THR A 211 -11.49 20.19 -8.80
CA THR A 211 -12.55 19.66 -9.67
C THR A 211 -11.97 18.78 -10.77
N ILE A 212 -12.50 17.58 -10.94
CA ILE A 212 -12.16 16.64 -12.01
C ILE A 212 -13.38 16.43 -12.89
N GLU A 213 -13.21 16.61 -14.20
CA GLU A 213 -14.20 16.28 -15.20
C GLU A 213 -13.85 14.95 -15.88
N VAL A 214 -14.85 14.08 -16.03
CA VAL A 214 -14.78 12.84 -16.80
C VAL A 214 -15.90 12.88 -17.82
N LYS A 215 -15.54 12.91 -19.11
CA LYS A 215 -16.54 12.90 -20.17
C LYS A 215 -17.08 11.49 -20.41
N PRO A 216 -18.35 11.36 -20.86
CA PRO A 216 -18.90 10.08 -21.27
C PRO A 216 -18.17 9.59 -22.53
N HIS A 217 -17.26 8.65 -22.34
CA HIS A 217 -16.45 8.09 -23.43
C HIS A 217 -15.99 6.69 -23.05
N LEU A 218 -16.38 5.67 -23.84
CA LEU A 218 -16.04 4.28 -23.53
C LEU A 218 -14.53 4.06 -23.51
N TYR A 219 -14.06 3.24 -22.58
CA TYR A 219 -12.69 2.80 -22.53
C TYR A 219 -12.31 1.99 -23.78
N HIS A 220 -11.05 2.08 -24.18
CA HIS A 220 -10.48 1.31 -25.27
C HIS A 220 -9.80 0.05 -24.77
N CYS A 221 -9.88 -1.02 -25.54
CA CYS A 221 -9.05 -2.22 -25.34
C CYS A 221 -7.61 -1.91 -25.75
N VAL A 222 -6.73 -1.74 -24.78
CA VAL A 222 -5.32 -1.41 -25.03
C VAL A 222 -4.39 -2.44 -24.38
N PRO A 223 -3.23 -2.73 -24.98
CA PRO A 223 -2.16 -3.44 -24.28
C PRO A 223 -1.65 -2.54 -23.14
N PHE A 224 -1.55 -3.09 -21.95
CA PHE A 224 -1.10 -2.35 -20.77
C PHE A 224 -0.18 -3.21 -19.92
N THR A 225 1.00 -2.69 -19.60
CA THR A 225 2.00 -3.38 -18.77
C THR A 225 2.16 -2.66 -17.45
N ILE A 226 2.00 -3.39 -16.35
CA ILE A 226 2.06 -2.85 -14.98
C ILE A 226 3.52 -2.61 -14.58
N GLU A 227 3.82 -1.42 -14.08
CA GLU A 227 5.11 -1.09 -13.44
C GLU A 227 5.28 -1.85 -12.13
N ASN A 228 6.50 -2.18 -11.74
CA ASN A 228 6.81 -2.77 -10.43
C ASN A 228 6.53 -1.77 -9.29
N ASP A 229 6.36 -2.29 -8.06
CA ASP A 229 5.82 -1.53 -6.95
C ASP A 229 6.86 -0.71 -6.20
N TRP A 230 6.71 0.61 -6.20
CA TRP A 230 7.58 1.53 -5.47
C TRP A 230 7.41 1.46 -3.96
N THR A 231 6.24 1.06 -3.46
CA THR A 231 6.08 0.83 -2.03
C THR A 231 6.91 -0.38 -1.59
N SER A 232 6.90 -1.46 -2.38
CA SER A 232 7.74 -2.64 -2.13
C SER A 232 9.24 -2.32 -2.21
N ALA A 233 9.64 -1.38 -3.08
CA ALA A 233 11.02 -0.90 -3.12
C ALA A 233 11.44 -0.27 -1.79
N SER A 234 10.54 0.39 -1.04
CA SER A 234 10.87 1.13 0.17
C SER A 234 11.57 0.28 1.24
N TYR A 235 11.25 -1.01 1.32
CA TYR A 235 11.87 -1.93 2.27
C TYR A 235 13.34 -2.22 1.94
N TRP A 236 13.71 -2.19 0.66
CA TRP A 236 15.10 -2.33 0.22
C TRP A 236 15.91 -1.05 0.44
N TYR A 237 15.28 0.12 0.36
CA TYR A 237 15.88 1.38 0.82
C TYR A 237 16.16 1.34 2.32
N GLU A 238 15.22 0.87 3.13
CA GLU A 238 15.36 0.70 4.57
C GLU A 238 16.53 -0.23 4.92
N ILE A 239 16.57 -1.43 4.31
CA ILE A 239 17.65 -2.41 4.52
C ILE A 239 19.03 -1.76 4.27
N LEU A 240 19.20 -1.04 3.16
CA LEU A 240 20.47 -0.40 2.86
C LEU A 240 20.83 0.71 3.86
N ALA A 241 19.86 1.53 4.27
CA ALA A 241 20.09 2.58 5.27
C ALA A 241 20.51 1.99 6.63
N LEU A 242 19.87 0.89 7.05
CA LEU A 242 20.18 0.24 8.32
C LEU A 242 21.50 -0.53 8.28
N LEU A 243 21.84 -1.20 7.17
CA LEU A 243 23.16 -1.85 7.01
C LEU A 243 24.31 -0.84 7.07
N GLU A 244 24.14 0.33 6.45
CA GLU A 244 25.14 1.41 6.54
C GLU A 244 25.27 1.93 7.97
N LYS A 245 24.16 2.09 8.70
CA LYS A 245 24.15 2.47 10.12
C LYS A 245 24.86 1.41 10.98
N ALA A 246 24.56 0.13 10.78
CA ALA A 246 25.12 -0.98 11.57
C ALA A 246 26.62 -1.20 11.31
N SER A 247 27.10 -0.93 10.09
CA SER A 247 28.51 -1.09 9.73
C SER A 247 29.45 -0.24 10.58
N GLY A 248 28.93 0.82 11.21
CA GLY A 248 29.68 1.66 12.18
C GLY A 248 30.95 2.29 11.61
N SER A 249 31.14 2.29 10.27
CA SER A 249 32.39 2.68 9.63
C SER A 249 32.69 4.16 9.89
N ASN A 250 33.38 4.42 10.98
CA ASN A 250 33.97 5.74 11.28
C ASN A 250 35.11 6.11 10.32
N ASP A 251 35.51 5.18 9.49
CA ASP A 251 36.69 5.31 8.65
C ASP A 251 36.26 5.66 7.21
N ILE A 252 36.17 6.96 6.93
CA ILE A 252 35.92 7.53 5.61
C ILE A 252 36.97 7.08 4.57
N TYR A 253 38.10 6.52 5.03
CA TYR A 253 39.25 6.11 4.22
C TYR A 253 39.42 4.60 4.07
N SER A 254 38.52 3.78 4.65
CA SER A 254 38.57 2.32 4.45
C SER A 254 38.12 1.97 3.03
N MET A 255 39.03 2.04 2.08
CA MET A 255 38.85 1.66 0.66
C MET A 255 38.56 0.15 0.45
N SER A 256 38.45 -0.65 1.51
CA SER A 256 38.28 -2.11 1.41
C SER A 256 36.87 -2.62 1.79
N ALA A 257 35.99 -1.79 2.34
CA ALA A 257 34.64 -2.25 2.67
C ALA A 257 33.78 -2.32 1.41
N LYS A 258 33.21 -3.49 1.13
CA LYS A 258 32.21 -3.67 0.05
C LYS A 258 31.00 -2.82 0.38
N THR A 259 30.59 -1.94 -0.52
CA THR A 259 29.37 -1.15 -0.37
C THR A 259 28.16 -2.00 -0.74
N SER A 260 27.20 -2.12 0.16
CA SER A 260 25.95 -2.84 -0.13
C SER A 260 25.19 -2.14 -1.26
N GLN A 261 24.63 -2.95 -2.17
CA GLN A 261 23.81 -2.46 -3.27
C GLN A 261 22.64 -3.41 -3.59
N VAL A 262 21.57 -2.83 -4.13
CA VAL A 262 20.42 -3.58 -4.61
C VAL A 262 20.01 -3.06 -5.97
N MET A 263 19.83 -3.95 -6.94
CA MET A 263 19.31 -3.62 -8.27
C MET A 263 17.83 -3.99 -8.36
N LEU A 264 16.99 -3.05 -8.75
CA LEU A 264 15.54 -3.17 -8.83
C LEU A 264 15.08 -2.97 -10.28
N PRO A 265 14.94 -4.02 -11.10
CA PRO A 265 14.41 -3.91 -12.44
C PRO A 265 12.90 -3.61 -12.44
N GLY A 266 12.42 -2.96 -13.50
CA GLY A 266 11.00 -2.71 -13.73
C GLY A 266 10.42 -1.49 -13.02
N LEU A 267 11.24 -0.68 -12.35
CA LEU A 267 10.88 0.64 -11.83
C LEU A 267 11.23 1.73 -12.83
N MET A 268 10.41 2.78 -12.92
CA MET A 268 10.58 3.87 -13.87
C MET A 268 10.99 5.18 -13.17
N ASP A 269 11.89 5.95 -13.77
CA ASP A 269 12.26 7.28 -13.25
C ASP A 269 11.06 8.24 -13.27
N GLY A 270 10.28 8.23 -14.33
CA GLY A 270 9.04 9.01 -14.49
C GLY A 270 7.80 8.31 -13.95
N SER A 271 7.92 7.51 -12.88
CA SER A 271 6.78 6.75 -12.32
C SER A 271 5.59 7.62 -11.95
N ARG A 272 4.39 7.10 -12.22
CA ARG A 272 3.11 7.69 -11.79
C ARG A 272 2.73 7.30 -10.37
N GLN A 273 3.45 6.37 -9.74
CA GLN A 273 3.22 5.97 -8.37
C GLN A 273 3.70 7.07 -7.42
N GLY A 274 2.83 7.58 -6.54
CA GLY A 274 3.19 8.60 -5.55
C GLY A 274 4.31 8.13 -4.62
N ASP A 275 4.38 6.83 -4.36
CA ASP A 275 5.39 6.21 -3.51
C ASP A 275 6.79 6.18 -4.13
N SER A 276 6.95 6.55 -5.41
CA SER A 276 8.26 6.82 -6.02
C SER A 276 9.02 7.95 -5.32
N ALA A 277 8.32 8.75 -4.49
CA ALA A 277 8.91 9.73 -3.60
C ALA A 277 9.91 9.12 -2.58
N VAL A 278 9.85 7.79 -2.35
CA VAL A 278 10.80 7.05 -1.50
C VAL A 278 12.25 7.36 -1.86
N ARG A 279 12.56 7.52 -3.15
CA ARG A 279 13.91 7.87 -3.62
C ARG A 279 14.42 9.21 -3.07
N TYR A 280 13.54 10.20 -2.93
CA TYR A 280 13.90 11.50 -2.36
C TYR A 280 13.99 11.45 -0.84
N ILE A 281 13.06 10.76 -0.19
CA ILE A 281 13.05 10.54 1.26
C ILE A 281 14.35 9.85 1.68
N PHE A 282 14.67 8.73 1.05
CA PHE A 282 15.85 7.95 1.41
C PHE A 282 17.17 8.54 0.89
N SER A 283 17.15 9.44 -0.08
CA SER A 283 18.35 10.21 -0.41
C SER A 283 18.82 11.09 0.76
N MET A 284 17.87 11.54 1.59
CA MET A 284 18.16 12.23 2.84
C MET A 284 18.59 11.28 3.96
N LEU A 285 18.18 10.03 3.93
CA LEU A 285 18.51 8.97 4.87
C LEU A 285 19.74 8.14 4.45
N GLY A 286 20.45 8.55 3.40
CA GLY A 286 21.72 7.93 3.00
C GLY A 286 21.61 6.79 2.01
N VAL A 287 20.55 6.74 1.18
CA VAL A 287 20.46 5.78 0.07
C VAL A 287 20.34 6.51 -1.25
N ARG A 288 21.27 6.28 -2.14
CA ARG A 288 21.29 6.86 -3.49
C ARG A 288 20.61 5.93 -4.48
N SER A 289 19.77 6.51 -5.34
CA SER A 289 19.16 5.83 -6.49
C SER A 289 19.84 6.26 -7.77
N THR A 290 20.28 5.30 -8.59
CA THR A 290 20.83 5.55 -9.92
C THR A 290 19.97 4.82 -10.94
N PHE A 291 19.49 5.53 -11.96
CA PHE A 291 18.62 5.00 -13.01
C PHE A 291 19.45 4.65 -14.22
N ALA A 292 19.37 3.38 -14.66
CA ALA A 292 19.88 2.99 -15.98
C ALA A 292 18.72 3.07 -16.98
N GLU A 293 18.95 3.77 -18.08
CA GLU A 293 17.95 3.92 -19.14
C GLU A 293 17.64 2.57 -19.81
N LYS A 294 16.39 2.39 -20.18
CA LYS A 294 15.91 1.26 -20.96
C LYS A 294 16.60 1.26 -22.33
N THR A 295 17.25 0.17 -22.66
CA THR A 295 17.71 -0.11 -24.04
C THR A 295 16.82 -1.17 -24.65
N GLN A 296 16.92 -1.39 -25.98
CA GLN A 296 16.16 -2.45 -26.66
C GLN A 296 16.42 -3.86 -26.07
N LEU A 297 17.51 -4.04 -25.33
CA LEU A 297 17.98 -5.33 -24.81
C LEU A 297 17.90 -5.44 -23.26
N LYS A 298 17.64 -4.33 -22.53
CA LYS A 298 17.64 -4.32 -21.05
C LYS A 298 16.46 -3.52 -20.52
N PRO A 299 15.75 -4.01 -19.49
CA PRO A 299 14.71 -3.25 -18.80
C PRO A 299 15.29 -2.05 -18.06
N ASN A 300 14.44 -1.10 -17.66
CA ASN A 300 14.82 -0.08 -16.68
C ASN A 300 15.29 -0.75 -15.40
N VAL A 301 16.39 -0.28 -14.85
CA VAL A 301 16.93 -0.76 -13.57
C VAL A 301 17.24 0.44 -12.68
N VAL A 302 16.75 0.41 -11.46
CA VAL A 302 17.17 1.32 -10.40
C VAL A 302 18.19 0.61 -9.55
N THR A 303 19.40 1.17 -9.45
CA THR A 303 20.43 0.67 -8.53
C THR A 303 20.44 1.53 -7.28
N LEU A 304 20.25 0.90 -6.13
CA LEU A 304 20.33 1.50 -4.82
C LEU A 304 21.70 1.24 -4.23
N THR A 305 22.35 2.29 -3.68
CA THR A 305 23.62 2.18 -2.98
C THR A 305 23.57 2.96 -1.68
N ALA A 306 24.12 2.37 -0.62
CA ALA A 306 24.21 3.04 0.67
C ALA A 306 25.28 4.14 0.62
N GLN A 307 25.00 5.25 1.31
CA GLN A 307 25.93 6.38 1.49
C GLN A 307 25.79 6.86 2.92
N ARG A 308 26.91 7.05 3.59
CA ARG A 308 26.91 7.63 4.92
C ARG A 308 26.28 9.01 4.91
N ARG A 309 25.25 9.21 5.72
CA ARG A 309 24.63 10.51 5.92
C ARG A 309 24.24 10.71 7.39
N VAL A 310 24.43 11.90 7.88
CA VAL A 310 24.02 12.29 9.22
C VAL A 310 23.02 13.42 9.09
N LEU A 311 21.82 13.19 9.62
CA LEU A 311 20.80 14.23 9.76
C LEU A 311 20.58 14.49 11.25
N PRO A 312 20.54 15.75 11.68
CA PRO A 312 20.25 16.08 13.06
C PRO A 312 18.77 15.87 13.40
N ARG A 313 17.91 15.92 12.39
CA ARG A 313 16.45 15.75 12.49
C ARG A 313 15.86 15.54 11.12
N PHE A 314 14.72 14.82 11.05
CA PHE A 314 13.98 14.60 9.82
C PHE A 314 12.48 14.88 10.03
N ASP A 315 11.97 15.94 9.42
CA ASP A 315 10.55 16.27 9.44
C ASP A 315 9.97 16.09 8.03
N PHE A 316 8.79 15.45 7.92
CA PHE A 316 8.16 15.16 6.63
C PHE A 316 6.63 15.11 6.75
N ASP A 317 5.92 15.51 5.68
CA ASP A 317 4.47 15.43 5.57
C ASP A 317 4.07 14.27 4.63
N PHE A 318 3.48 13.22 5.21
CA PHE A 318 3.04 12.02 4.51
C PHE A 318 1.63 12.13 3.92
N ILE A 319 1.04 13.31 3.87
CA ILE A 319 -0.33 13.50 3.34
C ILE A 319 -0.51 12.90 1.94
N ASN A 320 0.53 12.90 1.12
CA ASN A 320 0.54 12.37 -0.24
C ASN A 320 1.05 10.95 -0.36
N GLN A 321 1.87 10.46 0.57
CA GLN A 321 2.48 9.13 0.56
C GLN A 321 2.29 8.38 1.89
N PRO A 322 1.05 8.25 2.40
CA PRO A 322 0.81 7.67 3.73
C PRO A 322 1.29 6.22 3.85
N ASP A 323 1.41 5.51 2.75
CA ASP A 323 1.81 4.11 2.72
C ASP A 323 3.34 3.91 2.91
N LEU A 324 4.15 4.96 2.79
CA LEU A 324 5.59 4.94 3.11
C LEU A 324 5.87 5.23 4.59
N ALA A 325 4.89 5.73 5.34
CA ALA A 325 5.13 6.25 6.69
C ALA A 325 5.70 5.20 7.65
N GLN A 326 5.20 3.93 7.62
CA GLN A 326 5.68 2.89 8.54
C GLN A 326 7.16 2.59 8.32
N THR A 327 7.56 2.35 7.08
CA THR A 327 8.95 2.12 6.70
C THR A 327 9.85 3.26 7.16
N VAL A 328 9.44 4.52 6.90
CA VAL A 328 10.26 5.69 7.25
C VAL A 328 10.31 5.93 8.76
N VAL A 329 9.23 5.67 9.51
CA VAL A 329 9.21 5.75 10.98
C VAL A 329 10.21 4.76 11.58
N VAL A 330 10.15 3.49 11.18
CA VAL A 330 11.06 2.45 11.68
C VAL A 330 12.50 2.78 11.32
N THR A 331 12.77 3.09 10.05
CA THR A 331 14.12 3.46 9.59
C THR A 331 14.70 4.63 10.39
N THR A 332 13.95 5.75 10.48
CA THR A 332 14.46 6.98 11.13
C THR A 332 14.74 6.78 12.61
N ALA A 333 13.86 6.08 13.32
CA ALA A 333 14.06 5.76 14.72
C ALA A 333 15.31 4.88 14.91
N LEU A 334 15.44 3.79 14.11
CA LEU A 334 16.60 2.88 14.17
C LEU A 334 17.93 3.54 13.75
N MET A 335 17.87 4.59 12.93
CA MET A 335 19.02 5.43 12.61
C MET A 335 19.36 6.44 13.69
N ASP A 336 18.64 6.51 14.78
CA ASP A 336 18.78 7.52 15.85
C ASP A 336 18.54 8.96 15.38
N ILE A 337 17.65 9.17 14.42
CA ILE A 337 17.32 10.48 13.87
C ILE A 337 15.98 10.94 14.48
N PRO A 338 15.95 11.99 15.33
CA PRO A 338 14.70 12.59 15.80
C PRO A 338 13.84 13.04 14.62
N PHE A 339 12.53 12.87 14.72
CA PHE A 339 11.63 13.19 13.63
C PHE A 339 10.27 13.75 14.09
N ARG A 340 9.60 14.44 13.15
CA ARG A 340 8.18 14.79 13.26
C ARG A 340 7.51 14.55 11.90
N PHE A 341 6.61 13.58 11.85
CA PHE A 341 5.85 13.23 10.66
C PHE A 341 4.40 13.64 10.79
N THR A 342 3.87 14.32 9.77
CA THR A 342 2.49 14.82 9.71
C THR A 342 1.73 14.15 8.56
N GLY A 343 0.44 14.46 8.38
CA GLY A 343 -0.37 13.90 7.30
C GLY A 343 -0.79 12.45 7.51
N LEU A 344 -0.78 11.96 8.76
CA LEU A 344 -0.96 10.55 9.11
C LEU A 344 -2.39 10.17 9.53
N GLN A 345 -3.38 11.07 9.40
CA GLN A 345 -4.75 10.87 9.88
C GLN A 345 -5.38 9.57 9.38
N THR A 346 -5.14 9.24 8.10
CA THR A 346 -5.73 8.04 7.48
C THR A 346 -5.15 6.72 7.99
N LEU A 347 -4.00 6.74 8.67
CA LEU A 347 -3.35 5.51 9.15
C LEU A 347 -4.12 4.84 10.30
N ARG A 348 -4.98 5.58 11.01
CA ARG A 348 -5.81 5.02 12.09
C ARG A 348 -6.97 4.14 11.62
N ILE A 349 -7.38 4.28 10.35
CA ILE A 349 -8.55 3.59 9.76
C ILE A 349 -8.17 2.63 8.63
N LYS A 350 -6.92 2.22 8.57
CA LYS A 350 -6.41 1.22 7.60
C LYS A 350 -6.72 -0.21 8.08
N GLU A 351 -5.90 -1.17 7.69
CA GLU A 351 -5.99 -2.58 8.11
C GLU A 351 -5.98 -2.71 9.64
N THR A 352 -5.18 -1.90 10.30
CA THR A 352 -5.17 -1.68 11.76
C THR A 352 -5.09 -0.18 12.06
N ASP A 353 -5.14 0.25 13.32
CA ASP A 353 -4.63 1.56 13.72
C ASP A 353 -3.10 1.50 13.68
N ARG A 354 -2.54 1.88 12.52
CA ARG A 354 -1.09 1.83 12.26
C ARG A 354 -0.27 2.70 13.19
N ILE A 355 -0.85 3.82 13.67
CA ILE A 355 -0.17 4.71 14.62
C ILE A 355 -0.02 4.02 15.98
N ALA A 356 -1.11 3.44 16.49
CA ALA A 356 -1.08 2.70 17.75
C ALA A 356 -0.14 1.48 17.66
N ALA A 357 -0.19 0.75 16.55
CA ALA A 357 0.69 -0.40 16.30
C ALA A 357 2.17 0.02 16.26
N LEU A 358 2.53 1.06 15.48
CA LEU A 358 3.90 1.58 15.43
C LEU A 358 4.42 1.98 16.81
N LYS A 359 3.62 2.68 17.61
CA LYS A 359 4.02 3.07 18.97
C LYS A 359 4.34 1.87 19.84
N LYS A 360 3.43 0.89 19.85
CA LYS A 360 3.56 -0.30 20.67
C LYS A 360 4.77 -1.17 20.25
N GLU A 361 4.96 -1.36 18.95
CA GLU A 361 6.06 -2.20 18.47
C GLU A 361 7.42 -1.50 18.57
N MET A 362 7.49 -0.19 18.39
CA MET A 362 8.72 0.59 18.59
C MET A 362 9.11 0.68 20.08
N GLU A 363 8.13 0.68 20.99
CA GLU A 363 8.41 0.62 22.44
C GLU A 363 9.11 -0.68 22.84
N LYS A 364 8.74 -1.83 22.26
CA LYS A 364 9.43 -3.12 22.44
C LYS A 364 10.91 -3.05 22.00
N LEU A 365 11.22 -2.19 21.03
CA LEU A 365 12.57 -1.93 20.54
C LEU A 365 13.29 -0.80 21.30
N GLY A 366 12.67 -0.22 22.33
CA GLY A 366 13.25 0.80 23.18
C GLY A 366 12.99 2.25 22.73
N TYR A 367 12.02 2.51 21.84
CA TYR A 367 11.72 3.85 21.30
C TYR A 367 10.32 4.33 21.73
N ILE A 368 10.24 5.47 22.41
CA ILE A 368 8.97 6.04 22.84
C ILE A 368 8.51 7.10 21.84
N LEU A 369 7.52 6.72 21.02
CA LEU A 369 6.92 7.62 20.03
C LEU A 369 5.75 8.43 20.62
N ASN A 370 5.59 9.68 20.18
CA ASN A 370 4.56 10.60 20.61
C ASN A 370 3.56 10.89 19.48
N ASP A 371 2.25 10.68 19.75
CA ASP A 371 1.12 10.97 18.86
C ASP A 371 0.08 11.91 19.50
N SER A 372 0.49 12.73 20.45
CA SER A 372 -0.39 13.67 21.17
C SER A 372 -1.05 14.72 20.27
N ILE A 373 -0.49 14.95 19.08
CA ILE A 373 -1.07 15.83 18.06
C ILE A 373 -1.72 14.94 17.00
N GLU A 374 -3.00 15.15 16.73
CA GLU A 374 -3.74 14.37 15.74
C GLU A 374 -3.06 14.39 14.36
N GLY A 375 -2.98 13.23 13.72
CA GLY A 375 -2.32 13.07 12.40
C GLY A 375 -0.81 13.28 12.42
N THR A 376 -0.20 13.33 13.60
CA THR A 376 1.25 13.50 13.76
C THR A 376 1.82 12.34 14.58
N LEU A 377 3.01 11.87 14.17
CA LEU A 377 3.84 10.95 14.94
C LEU A 377 5.25 11.54 15.03
N SER A 378 5.82 11.57 16.22
CA SER A 378 7.14 12.15 16.44
C SER A 378 7.98 11.33 17.42
N TRP A 379 9.28 11.48 17.29
CA TRP A 379 10.26 10.97 18.24
C TRP A 379 11.36 12.01 18.46
N ASP A 380 11.66 12.29 19.70
CA ASP A 380 12.60 13.34 20.13
C ASP A 380 13.94 12.78 20.67
N GLY A 381 14.12 11.46 20.58
CA GLY A 381 15.26 10.75 21.18
C GLY A 381 14.92 10.02 22.47
N THR A 382 13.68 10.14 22.99
CA THR A 382 13.28 9.46 24.23
C THR A 382 13.30 7.94 24.06
N ARG A 383 13.96 7.25 25.00
CA ARG A 383 14.16 5.80 25.02
C ARG A 383 13.53 5.16 26.24
N CYS A 384 13.22 3.86 26.12
CA CYS A 384 12.93 2.96 27.25
C CYS A 384 13.86 1.74 27.20
N GLN A 385 13.76 0.87 28.20
CA GLN A 385 14.44 -0.43 28.16
C GLN A 385 13.79 -1.29 27.07
N PRO A 386 14.53 -1.74 26.04
CA PRO A 386 13.98 -2.66 25.06
C PRO A 386 13.67 -4.02 25.69
N ASP A 387 12.73 -4.75 25.08
CA ASP A 387 12.47 -6.14 25.44
C ASP A 387 13.71 -6.99 25.19
N GLU A 388 13.97 -7.99 26.01
CA GLU A 388 15.14 -8.87 25.86
C GLU A 388 15.08 -9.70 24.57
N ASN A 389 13.88 -10.15 24.18
CA ASN A 389 13.61 -10.90 22.94
C ASN A 389 12.37 -10.31 22.26
N PRO A 390 12.50 -9.18 21.57
CA PRO A 390 11.32 -8.49 21.04
C PRO A 390 10.60 -9.33 20.01
N VAL A 391 9.27 -9.40 20.16
CA VAL A 391 8.36 -10.07 19.24
C VAL A 391 7.43 -9.02 18.65
N ILE A 392 7.51 -8.80 17.36
CA ILE A 392 6.69 -7.83 16.62
C ILE A 392 5.35 -8.46 16.24
N ASP A 393 4.27 -7.86 16.66
CA ASP A 393 2.92 -8.21 16.24
C ASP A 393 2.57 -7.50 14.92
N THR A 394 2.00 -8.23 13.99
CA THR A 394 1.66 -7.69 12.67
C THR A 394 0.25 -7.09 12.58
N TYR A 395 -0.64 -7.39 13.53
CA TYR A 395 -2.02 -6.89 13.57
C TYR A 395 -2.80 -7.17 12.26
N ASP A 396 -2.53 -8.28 11.60
CA ASP A 396 -3.04 -8.62 10.27
C ASP A 396 -2.77 -7.55 9.20
N ASP A 397 -1.74 -6.72 9.41
CA ASP A 397 -1.29 -5.69 8.49
C ASP A 397 0.10 -6.03 7.91
N HIS A 398 0.13 -6.28 6.60
CA HIS A 398 1.34 -6.62 5.88
C HIS A 398 2.46 -5.58 6.03
N ARG A 399 2.12 -4.29 6.15
CA ARG A 399 3.12 -3.22 6.29
C ARG A 399 3.84 -3.26 7.63
N MET A 400 3.21 -3.82 8.67
CA MET A 400 3.91 -4.04 9.95
C MET A 400 5.00 -5.10 9.79
N ALA A 401 4.69 -6.24 9.17
CA ALA A 401 5.70 -7.27 8.89
C ALA A 401 6.83 -6.74 8.01
N LEU A 402 6.47 -6.05 6.91
CA LEU A 402 7.41 -5.57 5.90
C LEU A 402 8.35 -4.48 6.43
N ALA A 403 7.83 -3.54 7.25
CA ALA A 403 8.63 -2.45 7.81
C ALA A 403 9.47 -2.87 9.03
N PHE A 404 9.04 -3.90 9.79
CA PHE A 404 9.81 -4.33 10.96
C PHE A 404 10.81 -5.45 10.68
N ALA A 405 10.67 -6.22 9.59
CA ALA A 405 11.63 -7.28 9.26
C ALA A 405 13.06 -6.75 9.09
N PRO A 406 13.32 -5.59 8.44
CA PRO A 406 14.65 -5.00 8.36
C PRO A 406 15.25 -4.60 9.71
N ALA A 407 14.43 -4.40 10.75
CA ALA A 407 14.92 -4.09 12.09
C ALA A 407 15.80 -5.21 12.69
N ALA A 408 15.74 -6.44 12.14
CA ALA A 408 16.64 -7.52 12.48
C ALA A 408 18.12 -7.20 12.23
N ILE A 409 18.44 -6.19 11.42
CA ILE A 409 19.80 -5.66 11.24
C ILE A 409 20.33 -5.06 12.55
N MET A 410 19.46 -4.38 13.29
CA MET A 410 19.80 -3.72 14.57
C MET A 410 19.50 -4.61 15.77
N PHE A 411 18.60 -5.59 15.62
CA PHE A 411 18.13 -6.52 16.65
C PHE A 411 18.22 -7.96 16.14
N PRO A 412 19.41 -8.56 16.13
CA PRO A 412 19.59 -9.94 15.66
C PRO A 412 18.71 -10.92 16.44
N GLY A 413 17.99 -11.78 15.74
CA GLY A 413 17.03 -12.69 16.35
C GLY A 413 15.65 -12.08 16.58
N LEU A 414 15.35 -10.93 15.98
CA LEU A 414 14.02 -10.32 16.02
C LEU A 414 12.94 -11.32 15.56
N ARG A 415 11.84 -11.37 16.30
CA ARG A 415 10.72 -12.26 16.00
C ARG A 415 9.56 -11.49 15.40
N ILE A 416 8.89 -12.10 14.42
CA ILE A 416 7.68 -11.54 13.79
C ILE A 416 6.55 -12.56 13.87
N ASN A 417 5.44 -12.17 14.50
CA ASN A 417 4.20 -12.94 14.56
C ASN A 417 3.43 -12.84 13.25
N ASN A 418 2.76 -13.93 12.86
CA ASN A 418 1.91 -13.99 11.66
C ASN A 418 2.61 -13.42 10.40
N PRO A 419 3.79 -13.96 10.01
CA PRO A 419 4.57 -13.44 8.89
C PRO A 419 3.87 -13.59 7.52
N GLY A 420 2.84 -14.46 7.42
CA GLY A 420 2.07 -14.72 6.20
C GLY A 420 1.30 -13.50 5.68
N VAL A 421 1.07 -12.47 6.50
CA VAL A 421 0.34 -11.24 6.10
C VAL A 421 0.97 -10.50 4.91
N VAL A 422 2.23 -10.77 4.58
CA VAL A 422 2.94 -10.14 3.45
C VAL A 422 2.32 -10.51 2.09
N SER A 423 1.59 -11.64 2.00
CA SER A 423 0.89 -12.10 0.79
C SER A 423 -0.04 -11.04 0.21
N LYS A 424 -0.53 -10.13 1.04
CA LYS A 424 -1.44 -9.06 0.66
C LYS A 424 -0.84 -8.04 -0.33
N SER A 425 0.50 -7.88 -0.38
CA SER A 425 1.15 -6.93 -1.29
C SER A 425 2.53 -7.34 -1.79
N TYR A 426 3.26 -8.20 -1.05
CA TYR A 426 4.60 -8.64 -1.42
C TYR A 426 4.79 -10.14 -1.05
N PRO A 427 4.14 -11.06 -1.79
CA PRO A 427 4.13 -12.48 -1.45
C PRO A 427 5.52 -13.13 -1.36
N THR A 428 6.49 -12.68 -2.19
CA THR A 428 7.85 -13.23 -2.25
C THR A 428 8.83 -12.57 -1.27
N PHE A 429 8.38 -11.67 -0.39
CA PHE A 429 9.24 -10.87 0.48
C PHE A 429 10.23 -11.71 1.30
N TRP A 430 9.76 -12.78 1.92
CA TRP A 430 10.61 -13.64 2.75
C TRP A 430 11.64 -14.40 1.92
N ASP A 431 11.29 -14.81 0.70
CA ASP A 431 12.21 -15.50 -0.21
C ASP A 431 13.27 -14.53 -0.75
N ASP A 432 12.86 -13.30 -1.05
CA ASP A 432 13.79 -12.24 -1.47
C ASP A 432 14.76 -11.87 -0.34
N LEU A 433 14.31 -11.82 0.93
CA LEU A 433 15.19 -11.64 2.08
C LEU A 433 16.16 -12.82 2.25
N ARG A 434 15.70 -14.08 2.10
CA ARG A 434 16.61 -15.25 2.14
C ARG A 434 17.64 -15.17 1.03
N ALA A 435 17.26 -14.78 -0.18
CA ALA A 435 18.17 -14.57 -1.30
C ALA A 435 19.19 -13.45 -1.03
N ALA A 436 18.80 -12.44 -0.24
CA ALA A 436 19.71 -11.38 0.22
C ALA A 436 20.65 -11.82 1.37
N GLY A 437 20.52 -13.05 1.87
CA GLY A 437 21.38 -13.62 2.91
C GLY A 437 20.79 -13.52 4.33
N PHE A 438 19.55 -13.05 4.50
CA PHE A 438 18.87 -13.14 5.80
C PHE A 438 18.62 -14.61 6.17
N ARG A 439 18.88 -14.96 7.40
CA ARG A 439 18.48 -16.24 7.99
C ARG A 439 17.11 -16.07 8.61
N ILE A 440 16.16 -16.88 8.17
CA ILE A 440 14.77 -16.83 8.64
C ILE A 440 14.40 -18.23 9.09
N GLU A 441 14.25 -18.40 10.40
CA GLU A 441 13.83 -19.64 11.03
C GLU A 441 12.35 -19.57 11.38
N GLU A 442 11.61 -20.63 11.05
CA GLU A 442 10.20 -20.77 11.36
C GLU A 442 10.04 -21.43 12.72
N VAL A 443 9.21 -20.84 13.58
CA VAL A 443 8.91 -21.35 14.92
C VAL A 443 7.39 -21.36 15.08
N GLU A 444 6.87 -22.51 15.56
CA GLU A 444 5.47 -22.71 15.90
C GLU A 444 5.11 -22.19 17.31
#